data_672d4ca4ae4534e746c85f7417342d38
#
_entry.id   672d4ca4ae4534e746c85f7417342d38
#
_cell.length_a   1.000
_cell.length_b   1.000
_cell.length_c   1.000
_cell.angle_alpha   90.00
_cell.angle_beta   90.00
_cell.angle_gamma   90.00
#
_symmetry.space_group_name_H-M   'P 1'
#
loop_
_entity.id
_entity.type
_entity.pdbx_description
1 polymer ?
#
loop_
_entity_poly.entity_id
_entity_poly.type
_entity_poly.pdbx_seq_one_letter_code
_entity_poly.pdbx_strand_id
1 'polypeptide(L)'
;MWRSNAGCGILAHIFYRGNLFCMPDSKKPPFILVDGSSYLFRAFHGLPPLTNSKGQDTGAIYGVVNMLKSLIKQYNPTHMAVIFDAKGKTFRDDIYQEYKANRPPMPEELRSQIEPLHAIIKAMGLPVIVESGVEADDVIGTLATHATAKGIETVISTGDKDMAQLVNEHVTLINTMTNQVMDIEGVKTKFGIPPELVIDFLALKGDKVDNIPGVPGVGDKSAQALLNGIGGIDAIYDNLDKIADLSFRGSKTMAAKMQEYEEQARLSYTLATISIDLELDYDVEALMPSKADNEQLRDLFAEYEFKRWHTEVSAQLGIESTGSDHNATKNSEQSSSTVDNTDSSDDEAQSESIAIDKSNYETVLDEARFKEWISALESADLFAF
;
A
#
# COMPACT_ATOMS: atom_id res chain seq x y z
N MET A 1 -22.62 15.55 54.94
CA MET A 1 -23.92 14.92 54.65
C MET A 1 -23.97 14.63 53.17
N TRP A 2 -24.01 13.38 52.91
CA TRP A 2 -24.42 12.49 51.83
C TRP A 2 -23.43 12.39 50.70
N ARG A 3 -22.60 11.34 50.55
CA ARG A 3 -22.82 9.91 50.14
C ARG A 3 -23.61 9.85 48.81
N SER A 4 -23.19 9.25 47.81
CA SER A 4 -22.56 7.95 47.44
C SER A 4 -23.12 7.62 46.08
N ASN A 5 -22.62 6.90 45.16
CA ASN A 5 -22.10 5.56 44.98
C ASN A 5 -21.72 5.45 43.50
N ALA A 6 -20.58 5.05 43.08
CA ALA A 6 -20.15 3.64 42.92
C ALA A 6 -21.14 2.78 42.13
N GLY A 7 -20.73 2.44 40.93
CA GLY A 7 -21.27 1.43 40.05
C GLY A 7 -20.31 1.32 38.88
N CYS A 8 -19.23 0.69 39.04
CA CYS A 8 -18.87 -0.67 38.63
C CYS A 8 -19.40 -1.03 37.25
N GLY A 9 -18.53 -0.96 36.28
CA GLY A 9 -18.68 -1.50 34.96
C GLY A 9 -17.32 -1.96 34.48
N ILE A 10 -16.72 -2.93 35.17
CA ILE A 10 -15.63 -3.73 34.64
C ILE A 10 -16.25 -4.68 33.65
N LEU A 11 -16.00 -4.49 32.36
CA LEU A 11 -16.06 -5.59 31.41
C LEU A 11 -15.32 -5.20 30.12
N ALA A 12 -14.32 -6.04 29.85
CA ALA A 12 -13.72 -6.31 28.56
C ALA A 12 -12.64 -5.36 28.04
N HIS A 13 -11.51 -5.28 28.74
CA HIS A 13 -10.23 -5.23 28.07
C HIS A 13 -9.81 -6.67 27.78
N ILE A 14 -10.12 -7.17 26.60
CA ILE A 14 -9.45 -8.30 25.99
C ILE A 14 -8.72 -7.77 24.75
N PHE A 15 -7.49 -7.56 24.94
CA PHE A 15 -6.29 -7.55 24.16
C PHE A 15 -6.45 -7.90 22.70
N TYR A 16 -6.40 -6.87 21.87
CA TYR A 16 -5.71 -6.91 20.60
C TYR A 16 -4.46 -6.04 20.78
N ARG A 17 -3.30 -6.64 21.03
CA ARG A 17 -2.01 -5.99 20.88
C ARG A 17 -1.62 -5.96 19.40
N GLY A 18 -2.45 -5.37 18.57
CA GLY A 18 -2.01 -4.62 17.44
C GLY A 18 -1.91 -3.19 17.93
N ASN A 19 -0.85 -2.47 17.60
CA ASN A 19 -0.74 -1.05 17.88
C ASN A 19 -1.97 -0.34 17.30
N LEU A 20 -3.06 -0.28 18.09
CA LEU A 20 -4.08 0.72 17.90
C LEU A 20 -3.35 2.02 18.24
N PHE A 21 -2.96 2.76 17.23
CA PHE A 21 -2.63 4.16 17.36
C PHE A 21 -3.90 4.82 17.91
N CYS A 22 -3.95 4.95 19.24
CA CYS A 22 -4.99 5.71 19.91
C CYS A 22 -4.77 7.16 19.47
N MET A 23 -5.53 7.61 18.48
CA MET A 23 -5.56 9.03 18.15
C MET A 23 -5.96 9.79 19.42
N PRO A 24 -5.22 10.81 19.83
CA PRO A 24 -5.66 11.65 20.95
C PRO A 24 -7.01 12.26 20.57
N ASP A 25 -7.98 12.15 21.47
CA ASP A 25 -9.31 12.76 21.36
C ASP A 25 -9.22 14.23 20.93
N SER A 26 -9.83 14.56 19.79
CA SER A 26 -10.05 15.89 19.19
C SER A 26 -9.27 16.24 17.91
N LYS A 27 -8.43 15.38 17.32
CA LYS A 27 -7.83 15.70 16.02
C LYS A 27 -8.86 15.48 14.89
N LYS A 28 -8.97 16.46 13.99
CA LYS A 28 -9.75 16.30 12.73
C LYS A 28 -9.23 15.07 11.98
N PRO A 29 -10.11 14.32 11.26
CA PRO A 29 -9.66 13.24 10.40
C PRO A 29 -8.59 13.74 9.42
N PRO A 30 -7.53 12.95 9.15
CA PRO A 30 -6.48 13.37 8.23
C PRO A 30 -7.00 13.43 6.79
N PHE A 31 -6.34 14.24 5.97
CA PHE A 31 -6.45 14.18 4.52
C PHE A 31 -5.80 12.90 4.02
N ILE A 32 -6.49 12.11 3.20
CA ILE A 32 -5.98 10.84 2.68
C ILE A 32 -5.64 10.96 1.20
N LEU A 33 -4.39 10.74 0.86
CA LEU A 33 -3.91 10.60 -0.50
C LEU A 33 -3.57 9.14 -0.77
N VAL A 34 -4.18 8.56 -1.79
CA VAL A 34 -3.94 7.16 -2.16
C VAL A 34 -3.20 7.12 -3.48
N ASP A 35 -2.06 6.47 -3.47
CA ASP A 35 -1.35 6.05 -4.66
C ASP A 35 -2.09 4.87 -5.30
N GLY A 36 -2.98 5.20 -6.24
CA GLY A 36 -3.84 4.26 -6.93
C GLY A 36 -3.07 3.31 -7.83
N SER A 37 -1.98 3.79 -8.43
CA SER A 37 -1.09 2.96 -9.26
C SER A 37 -0.40 1.89 -8.43
N SER A 38 0.16 2.25 -7.29
CA SER A 38 0.76 1.29 -6.35
C SER A 38 -0.28 0.27 -5.85
N TYR A 39 -1.50 0.72 -5.53
CA TYR A 39 -2.59 -0.16 -5.14
C TYR A 39 -2.94 -1.16 -6.25
N LEU A 40 -3.05 -0.69 -7.48
CA LEU A 40 -3.40 -1.49 -8.66
C LEU A 40 -2.38 -2.59 -8.90
N PHE A 41 -1.08 -2.25 -8.99
CA PHE A 41 -0.01 -3.21 -9.19
C PHE A 41 0.09 -4.21 -8.02
N ARG A 42 -0.05 -3.72 -6.81
CA ARG A 42 -0.01 -4.55 -5.61
C ARG A 42 -1.16 -5.55 -5.55
N ALA A 43 -2.38 -5.12 -5.87
CA ALA A 43 -3.54 -6.00 -5.92
C ALA A 43 -3.37 -7.07 -7.00
N PHE A 44 -2.87 -6.70 -8.17
CA PHE A 44 -2.62 -7.61 -9.28
C PHE A 44 -1.61 -8.71 -8.93
N HIS A 45 -0.48 -8.34 -8.33
CA HIS A 45 0.57 -9.31 -7.98
C HIS A 45 0.35 -10.02 -6.64
N GLY A 46 -0.45 -9.44 -5.75
CA GLY A 46 -0.67 -9.98 -4.40
C GLY A 46 -1.85 -10.94 -4.27
N LEU A 47 -2.73 -10.99 -5.26
CA LEU A 47 -3.89 -11.89 -5.28
C LEU A 47 -3.71 -12.97 -6.35
N PRO A 48 -4.29 -14.16 -6.13
CA PRO A 48 -4.39 -15.13 -7.20
C PRO A 48 -5.23 -14.55 -8.35
N PRO A 49 -5.04 -15.04 -9.61
CA PRO A 49 -5.86 -14.62 -10.73
C PRO A 49 -7.34 -14.88 -10.44
N LEU A 50 -8.14 -13.81 -10.49
CA LEU A 50 -9.60 -13.87 -10.33
C LEU A 50 -10.25 -13.38 -11.62
N THR A 51 -11.17 -14.20 -12.15
CA THR A 51 -11.94 -13.86 -13.35
C THR A 51 -13.44 -14.04 -13.06
N ASN A 52 -14.27 -13.26 -13.75
CA ASN A 52 -15.71 -13.50 -13.73
C ASN A 52 -16.10 -14.64 -14.71
N SER A 53 -17.39 -14.98 -14.77
CA SER A 53 -17.90 -16.06 -15.65
C SER A 53 -17.69 -15.79 -17.15
N LYS A 54 -17.44 -14.53 -17.52
CA LYS A 54 -17.13 -14.10 -18.90
C LYS A 54 -15.62 -14.17 -19.23
N GLY A 55 -14.79 -14.60 -18.26
CA GLY A 55 -13.34 -14.66 -18.42
C GLY A 55 -12.62 -13.31 -18.31
N GLN A 56 -13.28 -12.27 -17.80
CA GLN A 56 -12.66 -10.97 -17.56
C GLN A 56 -11.91 -11.00 -16.23
N ASP A 57 -10.70 -10.45 -16.22
CA ASP A 57 -9.89 -10.31 -15.01
C ASP A 57 -10.51 -9.29 -14.05
N THR A 58 -10.60 -9.65 -12.77
CA THR A 58 -11.28 -8.85 -11.74
C THR A 58 -10.46 -8.72 -10.45
N GLY A 59 -9.33 -9.43 -10.36
CA GLY A 59 -8.52 -9.53 -9.15
C GLY A 59 -7.98 -8.19 -8.66
N ALA A 60 -7.44 -7.36 -9.57
CA ALA A 60 -6.92 -6.06 -9.20
C ALA A 60 -8.04 -5.11 -8.74
N ILE A 61 -9.19 -5.10 -9.42
CA ILE A 61 -10.38 -4.34 -8.99
C ILE A 61 -10.78 -4.73 -7.58
N TYR A 62 -10.93 -6.05 -7.35
CA TYR A 62 -11.33 -6.58 -6.04
C TYR A 62 -10.35 -6.15 -4.93
N GLY A 63 -9.06 -6.29 -5.19
CA GLY A 63 -8.01 -5.93 -4.21
C GLY A 63 -8.01 -4.45 -3.88
N VAL A 64 -8.04 -3.58 -4.90
CA VAL A 64 -8.02 -2.12 -4.70
C VAL A 64 -9.27 -1.66 -3.94
N VAL A 65 -10.46 -2.11 -4.33
CA VAL A 65 -11.71 -1.71 -3.65
C VAL A 65 -11.70 -2.17 -2.19
N ASN A 66 -11.19 -3.37 -1.88
CA ASN A 66 -11.04 -3.82 -0.48
C ASN A 66 -10.07 -2.93 0.31
N MET A 67 -8.92 -2.58 -0.27
CA MET A 67 -7.95 -1.69 0.38
C MET A 67 -8.56 -0.30 0.64
N LEU A 68 -9.28 0.27 -0.33
CA LEU A 68 -9.97 1.56 -0.18
C LEU A 68 -11.06 1.50 0.90
N LYS A 69 -11.91 0.48 0.88
CA LYS A 69 -12.95 0.28 1.93
C LYS A 69 -12.33 0.17 3.33
N SER A 70 -11.21 -0.55 3.46
CA SER A 70 -10.50 -0.69 4.72
C SER A 70 -9.93 0.65 5.20
N LEU A 71 -9.29 1.40 4.30
CA LEU A 71 -8.69 2.70 4.59
C LEU A 71 -9.76 3.73 5.03
N ILE A 72 -10.87 3.80 4.30
CA ILE A 72 -12.00 4.67 4.64
C ILE A 72 -12.57 4.31 6.02
N LYS A 73 -12.76 3.02 6.31
CA LYS A 73 -13.24 2.55 7.60
C LYS A 73 -12.28 2.90 8.75
N GLN A 74 -10.97 2.83 8.50
CA GLN A 74 -9.95 3.10 9.50
C GLN A 74 -9.85 4.58 9.85
N TYR A 75 -9.86 5.45 8.85
CA TYR A 75 -9.59 6.88 9.04
C TYR A 75 -10.83 7.77 9.02
N ASN A 76 -11.95 7.29 8.46
CA ASN A 76 -13.18 8.05 8.26
C ASN A 76 -12.90 9.48 7.72
N PRO A 77 -12.17 9.59 6.59
CA PRO A 77 -11.64 10.86 6.11
C PRO A 77 -12.75 11.79 5.62
N THR A 78 -12.61 13.09 5.89
CA THR A 78 -13.45 14.12 5.30
C THR A 78 -12.94 14.58 3.94
N HIS A 79 -11.65 14.41 3.68
CA HIS A 79 -10.99 14.72 2.42
C HIS A 79 -10.12 13.53 2.00
N MET A 80 -10.25 13.13 0.74
CA MET A 80 -9.53 11.98 0.20
C MET A 80 -9.45 12.09 -1.32
N ALA A 81 -8.35 11.62 -1.90
CA ALA A 81 -8.23 11.43 -3.34
C ALA A 81 -7.48 10.15 -3.67
N VAL A 82 -7.80 9.55 -4.81
CA VAL A 82 -7.08 8.39 -5.37
C VAL A 82 -6.41 8.85 -6.66
N ILE A 83 -5.09 8.81 -6.68
CA ILE A 83 -4.27 9.35 -7.77
C ILE A 83 -3.69 8.20 -8.58
N PHE A 84 -3.78 8.28 -9.90
CA PHE A 84 -3.22 7.30 -10.82
C PHE A 84 -2.29 7.97 -11.82
N ASP A 85 -1.27 7.23 -12.26
CA ASP A 85 -0.44 7.65 -13.36
C ASP A 85 -1.24 7.77 -14.65
N ALA A 86 -1.02 8.85 -15.38
CA ALA A 86 -1.57 9.02 -16.70
C ALA A 86 -0.82 8.14 -17.72
N LYS A 87 -1.48 7.85 -18.82
CA LYS A 87 -0.85 7.19 -19.96
C LYS A 87 0.03 8.18 -20.72
N GLY A 88 1.28 7.83 -20.95
CA GLY A 88 2.19 8.66 -21.77
C GLY A 88 3.53 8.88 -21.10
N LYS A 89 4.27 9.84 -21.63
CA LYS A 89 5.56 10.26 -21.10
C LYS A 89 5.39 11.32 -20.04
N THR A 90 6.33 11.35 -19.12
CA THR A 90 6.47 12.40 -18.11
C THR A 90 7.67 13.30 -18.43
N PHE A 91 7.82 14.40 -17.73
CA PHE A 91 8.99 15.28 -17.90
C PHE A 91 10.31 14.56 -17.59
N ARG A 92 10.31 13.48 -16.78
CA ARG A 92 11.51 12.69 -16.49
C ARG A 92 12.01 11.93 -17.72
N ASP A 93 11.12 11.47 -18.60
CA ASP A 93 11.48 10.84 -19.88
C ASP A 93 12.23 11.81 -20.81
N ASP A 94 11.91 13.12 -20.74
CA ASP A 94 12.59 14.14 -21.51
C ASP A 94 13.97 14.49 -20.95
N ILE A 95 14.14 14.39 -19.63
CA ILE A 95 15.43 14.60 -18.94
C ILE A 95 16.37 13.40 -19.17
N TYR A 96 15.82 12.17 -19.09
CA TYR A 96 16.61 10.96 -19.18
C TYR A 96 15.84 9.84 -19.90
N GLN A 97 16.21 9.55 -21.13
CA GLN A 97 15.48 8.60 -21.99
C GLN A 97 15.48 7.16 -21.45
N GLU A 98 16.47 6.82 -20.62
CA GLU A 98 16.57 5.50 -20.00
C GLU A 98 15.73 5.38 -18.70
N TYR A 99 15.08 6.47 -18.27
CA TYR A 99 14.22 6.45 -17.07
C TYR A 99 13.09 5.43 -17.24
N LYS A 100 12.98 4.51 -16.31
CA LYS A 100 12.00 3.40 -16.32
C LYS A 100 12.00 2.52 -17.61
N ALA A 101 13.01 2.67 -18.50
CA ALA A 101 13.07 1.93 -19.76
C ALA A 101 13.24 0.41 -19.59
N ASN A 102 13.69 -0.02 -18.43
CA ASN A 102 13.83 -1.43 -18.05
C ASN A 102 12.54 -2.06 -17.54
N ARG A 103 11.45 -1.27 -17.34
CA ARG A 103 10.17 -1.79 -16.89
C ARG A 103 9.47 -2.56 -18.01
N PRO A 104 8.97 -3.79 -17.75
CA PRO A 104 8.17 -4.49 -18.74
C PRO A 104 6.86 -3.74 -19.02
N PRO A 105 6.29 -3.90 -20.22
CA PRO A 105 4.98 -3.31 -20.51
C PRO A 105 3.92 -3.89 -19.56
N MET A 106 2.92 -3.05 -19.23
CA MET A 106 1.80 -3.47 -18.40
C MET A 106 1.07 -4.64 -19.04
N PRO A 107 0.85 -5.77 -18.31
CA PRO A 107 0.07 -6.90 -18.81
C PRO A 107 -1.34 -6.47 -19.21
N GLU A 108 -1.91 -7.10 -20.24
CA GLU A 108 -3.26 -6.77 -20.73
C GLU A 108 -4.33 -7.11 -19.68
N GLU A 109 -4.11 -8.18 -18.90
CA GLU A 109 -4.94 -8.60 -17.78
C GLU A 109 -5.05 -7.53 -16.69
N LEU A 110 -4.01 -6.74 -16.50
CA LEU A 110 -4.04 -5.58 -15.60
C LEU A 110 -4.64 -4.36 -16.26
N ARG A 111 -4.26 -4.09 -17.51
CA ARG A 111 -4.71 -2.91 -18.27
C ARG A 111 -6.23 -2.89 -18.42
N SER A 112 -6.85 -4.03 -18.70
CA SER A 112 -8.30 -4.17 -18.87
C SER A 112 -9.10 -3.80 -17.61
N GLN A 113 -8.47 -3.82 -16.44
CA GLN A 113 -9.10 -3.52 -15.16
C GLN A 113 -9.06 -2.03 -14.77
N ILE A 114 -8.27 -1.18 -15.47
CA ILE A 114 -8.06 0.23 -15.08
C ILE A 114 -9.35 1.04 -15.20
N GLU A 115 -9.96 1.06 -16.38
CA GLU A 115 -11.18 1.85 -16.62
C GLU A 115 -12.35 1.41 -15.72
N PRO A 116 -12.64 0.10 -15.59
CA PRO A 116 -13.62 -0.38 -14.64
C PRO A 116 -13.35 0.04 -13.19
N LEU A 117 -12.09 -0.05 -12.76
CA LEU A 117 -11.69 0.36 -11.41
C LEU A 117 -11.95 1.86 -11.20
N HIS A 118 -11.56 2.71 -12.15
CA HIS A 118 -11.82 4.15 -12.07
C HIS A 118 -13.33 4.44 -12.00
N ALA A 119 -14.15 3.72 -12.77
CA ALA A 119 -15.61 3.86 -12.73
C ALA A 119 -16.16 3.49 -11.35
N ILE A 120 -15.70 2.38 -10.76
CA ILE A 120 -16.12 1.95 -9.42
C ILE A 120 -15.69 2.97 -8.36
N ILE A 121 -14.44 3.46 -8.38
CA ILE A 121 -13.96 4.44 -7.41
C ILE A 121 -14.76 5.74 -7.49
N LYS A 122 -15.04 6.22 -8.70
CA LYS A 122 -15.90 7.41 -8.92
C LYS A 122 -17.32 7.17 -8.41
N ALA A 123 -17.90 6.00 -8.70
CA ALA A 123 -19.22 5.63 -8.19
C ALA A 123 -19.26 5.46 -6.65
N MET A 124 -18.12 5.14 -6.01
CA MET A 124 -17.96 5.20 -4.56
C MET A 124 -17.99 6.64 -4.02
N GLY A 125 -18.00 7.64 -4.89
CA GLY A 125 -17.98 9.06 -4.54
C GLY A 125 -16.59 9.59 -4.24
N LEU A 126 -15.51 8.86 -4.57
CA LEU A 126 -14.14 9.27 -4.30
C LEU A 126 -13.57 10.07 -5.48
N PRO A 127 -12.90 11.20 -5.23
CA PRO A 127 -12.12 11.90 -6.25
C PRO A 127 -11.04 11.01 -6.84
N VAL A 128 -11.03 10.89 -8.17
CA VAL A 128 -10.00 10.19 -8.96
C VAL A 128 -9.25 11.22 -9.77
N ILE A 129 -7.95 11.26 -9.61
CA ILE A 129 -7.04 12.21 -10.25
C ILE A 129 -6.11 11.46 -11.20
N VAL A 130 -5.97 11.96 -12.41
CA VAL A 130 -5.05 11.44 -13.44
C VAL A 130 -4.52 12.64 -14.23
N GLU A 131 -3.29 13.04 -13.95
CA GLU A 131 -2.65 14.20 -14.59
C GLU A 131 -1.64 13.76 -15.66
N SER A 132 -1.71 14.36 -16.83
CA SER A 132 -0.82 14.04 -17.94
C SER A 132 0.52 14.76 -17.83
N GLY A 133 1.61 14.11 -18.23
CA GLY A 133 2.94 14.71 -18.27
C GLY A 133 3.72 14.67 -16.96
N VAL A 134 3.08 14.21 -15.88
CA VAL A 134 3.65 14.04 -14.54
C VAL A 134 3.31 12.65 -13.99
N GLU A 135 3.97 12.25 -12.91
CA GLU A 135 3.67 11.00 -12.23
C GLU A 135 2.65 11.22 -11.10
N ALA A 136 1.96 10.16 -10.69
CA ALA A 136 1.05 10.21 -9.55
C ALA A 136 1.74 10.73 -8.29
N ASP A 137 3.03 10.39 -8.12
CA ASP A 137 3.87 10.81 -7.01
C ASP A 137 4.02 12.34 -6.94
N ASP A 138 4.15 13.01 -8.10
CA ASP A 138 4.29 14.46 -8.19
C ASP A 138 2.97 15.16 -7.78
N VAL A 139 1.82 14.61 -8.19
CA VAL A 139 0.51 15.11 -7.78
C VAL A 139 0.31 14.93 -6.28
N ILE A 140 0.65 13.75 -5.75
CA ILE A 140 0.58 13.45 -4.30
C ILE A 140 1.50 14.38 -3.53
N GLY A 141 2.75 14.58 -3.99
CA GLY A 141 3.73 15.47 -3.36
C GLY A 141 3.24 16.91 -3.29
N THR A 142 2.67 17.42 -4.39
CA THR A 142 2.11 18.77 -4.47
C THR A 142 0.94 18.95 -3.51
N LEU A 143 -0.02 18.02 -3.50
CA LEU A 143 -1.18 18.08 -2.60
C LEU A 143 -0.78 17.94 -1.13
N ALA A 144 0.17 17.07 -0.82
CA ALA A 144 0.69 16.92 0.54
C ALA A 144 1.40 18.18 1.03
N THR A 145 2.14 18.86 0.14
CA THR A 145 2.80 20.14 0.43
C THR A 145 1.78 21.25 0.67
N HIS A 146 0.74 21.34 -0.17
CA HIS A 146 -0.36 22.30 0.05
C HIS A 146 -1.09 22.04 1.36
N ALA A 147 -1.34 20.79 1.72
CA ALA A 147 -1.96 20.39 2.98
C ALA A 147 -1.07 20.78 4.18
N THR A 148 0.24 20.51 4.10
CA THR A 148 1.23 20.89 5.13
C THR A 148 1.26 22.40 5.34
N ALA A 149 1.25 23.20 4.27
CA ALA A 149 1.23 24.66 4.38
C ALA A 149 -0.03 25.21 5.08
N LYS A 150 -1.13 24.42 5.10
CA LYS A 150 -2.37 24.73 5.81
C LYS A 150 -2.45 24.07 7.20
N GLY A 151 -1.41 23.37 7.64
CA GLY A 151 -1.39 22.63 8.91
C GLY A 151 -2.37 21.45 8.94
N ILE A 152 -2.63 20.82 7.79
CA ILE A 152 -3.55 19.68 7.66
C ILE A 152 -2.73 18.38 7.77
N GLU A 153 -3.09 17.54 8.74
CA GLU A 153 -2.53 16.20 8.89
C GLU A 153 -2.86 15.37 7.66
N THR A 154 -1.86 14.81 7.01
CA THR A 154 -1.98 14.06 5.76
C THR A 154 -1.43 12.65 5.92
N VAL A 155 -2.18 11.67 5.41
CA VAL A 155 -1.73 10.28 5.31
C VAL A 155 -1.65 9.89 3.85
N ILE A 156 -0.45 9.60 3.37
CA ILE A 156 -0.21 9.06 2.04
C ILE A 156 -0.22 7.54 2.13
N SER A 157 -1.18 6.91 1.45
CA SER A 157 -1.28 5.45 1.41
C SER A 157 -0.64 4.90 0.15
N THR A 158 0.56 4.38 0.29
CA THR A 158 1.39 3.87 -0.80
C THR A 158 2.21 2.66 -0.39
N GLY A 159 2.69 1.91 -1.36
CA GLY A 159 3.74 0.90 -1.20
C GLY A 159 5.12 1.42 -1.58
N ASP A 160 5.17 2.58 -2.19
CA ASP A 160 6.42 3.16 -2.64
C ASP A 160 7.22 3.74 -1.47
N LYS A 161 8.47 3.28 -1.37
CA LYS A 161 9.42 3.73 -0.34
C LYS A 161 9.98 5.13 -0.63
N ASP A 162 9.97 5.55 -1.90
CA ASP A 162 10.62 6.78 -2.34
C ASP A 162 9.79 8.00 -1.96
N MET A 163 8.48 7.81 -1.71
CA MET A 163 7.62 8.79 -1.07
C MET A 163 8.02 9.16 0.37
N ALA A 164 8.98 8.45 0.97
CA ALA A 164 9.52 8.82 2.29
C ALA A 164 10.16 10.22 2.31
N GLN A 165 10.54 10.76 1.16
CA GLN A 165 11.00 12.15 1.01
C GLN A 165 9.93 13.19 1.34
N LEU A 166 8.64 12.82 1.31
CA LEU A 166 7.50 13.70 1.61
C LEU A 166 7.14 13.73 3.10
N VAL A 167 7.71 12.82 3.90
CA VAL A 167 7.40 12.70 5.32
C VAL A 167 7.90 13.92 6.10
N ASN A 168 7.01 14.51 6.86
CA ASN A 168 7.32 15.64 7.76
C ASN A 168 6.42 15.59 9.00
N GLU A 169 6.34 16.66 9.79
CA GLU A 169 5.51 16.71 11.00
C GLU A 169 4.00 16.60 10.74
N HIS A 170 3.53 16.86 9.51
CA HIS A 170 2.13 16.76 9.08
C HIS A 170 1.87 15.59 8.14
N VAL A 171 2.90 15.00 7.54
CA VAL A 171 2.76 13.95 6.53
C VAL A 171 3.33 12.63 7.02
N THR A 172 2.51 11.59 7.00
CA THR A 172 2.92 10.22 7.28
C THR A 172 2.57 9.29 6.13
N LEU A 173 3.36 8.24 5.92
CA LEU A 173 3.03 7.19 4.97
C LEU A 173 2.39 6.00 5.70
N ILE A 174 1.46 5.33 5.02
CA ILE A 174 0.94 4.03 5.46
C ILE A 174 1.00 3.00 4.35
N ASN A 175 1.47 1.81 4.70
CA ASN A 175 1.33 0.63 3.88
C ASN A 175 0.17 -0.22 4.42
N THR A 176 -0.97 -0.21 3.75
CA THR A 176 -2.21 -0.88 4.21
C THR A 176 -2.13 -2.40 4.23
N MET A 177 -1.17 -3.03 3.55
CA MET A 177 -1.02 -4.50 3.62
C MET A 177 -0.26 -4.94 4.87
N THR A 178 0.74 -4.15 5.29
CA THR A 178 1.56 -4.47 6.47
C THR A 178 1.12 -3.68 7.70
N ASN A 179 0.16 -2.77 7.56
CA ASN A 179 -0.24 -1.77 8.55
C ASN A 179 0.96 -0.97 9.12
N GLN A 180 2.02 -0.87 8.32
CA GLN A 180 3.21 -0.15 8.69
C GLN A 180 3.01 1.34 8.46
N VAL A 181 3.08 2.12 9.52
CA VAL A 181 3.11 3.60 9.47
C VAL A 181 4.56 4.04 9.44
N MET A 182 4.88 5.00 8.59
CA MET A 182 6.20 5.59 8.46
C MET A 182 6.08 7.10 8.65
N ASP A 183 6.40 7.52 9.87
CA ASP A 183 6.63 8.90 10.27
C ASP A 183 8.14 9.23 10.19
N ILE A 184 8.55 10.39 10.69
CA ILE A 184 9.97 10.81 10.71
C ILE A 184 10.88 9.75 11.35
N GLU A 185 10.47 9.16 12.48
CA GLU A 185 11.25 8.11 13.15
C GLU A 185 11.23 6.79 12.38
N GLY A 186 10.12 6.49 11.71
CA GLY A 186 10.00 5.35 10.78
C GLY A 186 10.96 5.47 9.60
N VAL A 187 11.10 6.67 9.03
CA VAL A 187 12.08 6.95 7.96
C VAL A 187 13.50 6.76 8.48
N LYS A 188 13.86 7.36 9.61
CA LYS A 188 15.17 7.20 10.23
C LYS A 188 15.50 5.73 10.52
N THR A 189 14.53 4.99 11.01
CA THR A 189 14.71 3.55 11.30
C THR A 189 14.96 2.74 10.02
N LYS A 190 14.21 3.04 8.95
CA LYS A 190 14.27 2.29 7.70
C LYS A 190 15.47 2.66 6.84
N PHE A 191 15.74 3.95 6.68
CA PHE A 191 16.78 4.47 5.79
C PHE A 191 18.09 4.83 6.51
N GLY A 192 18.08 4.91 7.83
CA GLY A 192 19.25 5.35 8.62
C GLY A 192 19.59 6.83 8.47
N ILE A 193 18.69 7.62 7.90
CA ILE A 193 18.79 9.05 7.64
C ILE A 193 17.43 9.72 7.87
N PRO A 194 17.36 11.02 8.13
CA PRO A 194 16.09 11.75 8.24
C PRO A 194 15.43 11.95 6.85
N PRO A 195 14.11 12.28 6.81
CA PRO A 195 13.35 12.46 5.58
C PRO A 195 13.97 13.45 4.58
N GLU A 196 14.55 14.53 5.07
CA GLU A 196 15.15 15.61 4.26
C GLU A 196 16.33 15.13 3.41
N LEU A 197 16.93 13.98 3.75
CA LEU A 197 18.06 13.38 3.04
C LEU A 197 17.67 12.17 2.18
N VAL A 198 16.38 11.86 2.07
CA VAL A 198 15.94 10.70 1.27
C VAL A 198 16.23 10.89 -0.21
N ILE A 199 16.03 12.10 -0.75
CA ILE A 199 16.37 12.41 -2.15
C ILE A 199 17.86 12.20 -2.39
N ASP A 200 18.70 12.75 -1.51
CA ASP A 200 20.15 12.60 -1.58
C ASP A 200 20.58 11.14 -1.51
N PHE A 201 19.92 10.36 -0.64
CA PHE A 201 20.17 8.93 -0.53
C PHE A 201 19.87 8.18 -1.83
N LEU A 202 18.73 8.46 -2.46
CA LEU A 202 18.34 7.88 -3.74
C LEU A 202 19.29 8.34 -4.85
N ALA A 203 19.68 9.62 -4.86
CA ALA A 203 20.61 10.18 -5.82
C ALA A 203 21.99 9.52 -5.77
N LEU A 204 22.50 9.24 -4.56
CA LEU A 204 23.79 8.60 -4.37
C LEU A 204 23.75 7.11 -4.70
N LYS A 205 22.73 6.41 -4.23
CA LYS A 205 22.59 4.97 -4.39
C LYS A 205 22.10 4.56 -5.77
N GLY A 206 21.24 5.39 -6.38
CA GLY A 206 20.42 5.06 -7.53
C GLY A 206 19.22 4.19 -7.19
N ASP A 207 18.33 4.01 -8.16
CA ASP A 207 17.25 3.04 -8.10
C ASP A 207 17.21 2.17 -9.36
N LYS A 208 17.33 0.85 -9.18
CA LYS A 208 17.33 -0.10 -10.30
C LYS A 208 15.93 -0.29 -10.89
N VAL A 209 14.88 -0.07 -10.12
CA VAL A 209 13.50 -0.24 -10.57
C VAL A 209 13.15 0.87 -11.56
N ASP A 210 13.58 2.08 -11.25
CA ASP A 210 13.33 3.28 -12.05
C ASP A 210 14.48 3.61 -13.01
N ASN A 211 15.51 2.76 -13.01
CA ASN A 211 16.71 2.94 -13.81
C ASN A 211 17.43 4.27 -13.52
N ILE A 212 17.40 4.70 -12.27
CA ILE A 212 18.16 5.86 -11.79
C ILE A 212 19.58 5.41 -11.50
N PRO A 213 20.60 6.01 -12.17
CA PRO A 213 21.94 5.42 -12.19
C PRO A 213 22.68 5.47 -10.85
N GLY A 214 22.52 6.53 -10.05
CA GLY A 214 23.28 6.75 -8.83
C GLY A 214 24.80 6.90 -9.08
N VAL A 215 25.59 6.84 -8.01
CA VAL A 215 27.05 6.85 -8.10
C VAL A 215 27.61 5.41 -8.04
N PRO A 216 28.38 4.97 -9.05
CA PRO A 216 28.88 3.60 -9.09
C PRO A 216 29.66 3.19 -7.85
N GLY A 217 29.22 2.11 -7.20
CA GLY A 217 29.85 1.57 -5.98
C GLY A 217 29.38 2.23 -4.68
N VAL A 218 28.44 3.17 -4.74
CA VAL A 218 27.71 3.64 -3.57
C VAL A 218 26.50 2.73 -3.34
N GLY A 219 26.41 2.17 -2.15
CA GLY A 219 25.27 1.38 -1.68
C GLY A 219 24.74 1.96 -0.37
N ASP A 220 23.73 1.31 0.23
CA ASP A 220 23.02 1.83 1.42
C ASP A 220 23.98 2.31 2.52
N LYS A 221 24.96 1.48 2.91
CA LYS A 221 25.88 1.81 4.02
C LYS A 221 26.81 2.99 3.71
N SER A 222 27.27 3.11 2.47
CA SER A 222 28.15 4.22 2.06
C SER A 222 27.34 5.51 1.88
N ALA A 223 26.14 5.44 1.31
CA ALA A 223 25.24 6.59 1.22
C ALA A 223 24.88 7.10 2.63
N GLN A 224 24.46 6.22 3.54
CA GLN A 224 24.19 6.59 4.93
C GLN A 224 25.39 7.23 5.63
N ALA A 225 26.60 6.68 5.43
CA ALA A 225 27.81 7.23 6.06
C ALA A 225 28.16 8.61 5.51
N LEU A 226 28.01 8.83 4.20
CA LEU A 226 28.21 10.14 3.57
C LEU A 226 27.21 11.18 4.10
N LEU A 227 25.93 10.83 4.07
CA LEU A 227 24.85 11.73 4.47
C LEU A 227 24.89 12.07 5.96
N ASN A 228 25.06 11.08 6.83
CA ASN A 228 25.14 11.32 8.28
C ASN A 228 26.44 11.99 8.70
N GLY A 229 27.54 11.78 7.95
CA GLY A 229 28.85 12.32 8.32
C GLY A 229 29.13 13.71 7.75
N ILE A 230 28.53 14.06 6.60
CA ILE A 230 28.82 15.32 5.89
C ILE A 230 27.55 16.12 5.66
N GLY A 231 26.46 15.48 5.23
CA GLY A 231 25.19 16.13 4.89
C GLY A 231 24.69 15.74 3.51
N GLY A 232 23.80 16.54 2.91
CA GLY A 232 23.24 16.32 1.58
C GLY A 232 24.28 16.39 0.46
N ILE A 233 23.84 16.15 -0.78
CA ILE A 233 24.73 16.00 -1.94
C ILE A 233 25.61 17.23 -2.17
N ASP A 234 25.09 18.43 -2.01
CA ASP A 234 25.88 19.66 -2.17
C ASP A 234 26.97 19.78 -1.09
N ALA A 235 26.61 19.49 0.17
CA ALA A 235 27.59 19.48 1.26
C ALA A 235 28.69 18.44 1.05
N ILE A 236 28.35 17.29 0.45
CA ILE A 236 29.34 16.25 0.11
C ILE A 236 30.32 16.76 -0.95
N TYR A 237 29.82 17.39 -2.02
CA TYR A 237 30.68 17.91 -3.09
C TYR A 237 31.54 19.09 -2.63
N ASP A 238 31.06 19.91 -1.70
CA ASP A 238 31.81 20.99 -1.08
C ASP A 238 32.89 20.48 -0.10
N ASN A 239 32.83 19.23 0.33
CA ASN A 239 33.70 18.67 1.37
C ASN A 239 34.23 17.26 1.00
N LEU A 240 34.62 17.05 -0.26
CA LEU A 240 35.15 15.76 -0.74
C LEU A 240 36.36 15.26 0.06
N ASP A 241 37.17 16.17 0.60
CA ASP A 241 38.33 15.86 1.45
C ASP A 241 37.95 15.15 2.75
N LYS A 242 36.76 15.40 3.30
CA LYS A 242 36.28 14.78 4.53
C LYS A 242 35.80 13.33 4.35
N ILE A 243 35.57 12.90 3.12
CA ILE A 243 35.06 11.55 2.83
C ILE A 243 36.03 10.46 3.30
N ALA A 244 37.33 10.70 3.18
CA ALA A 244 38.35 9.74 3.57
C ALA A 244 38.38 9.44 5.07
N ASP A 245 37.88 10.33 5.90
CA ASP A 245 37.81 10.21 7.36
C ASP A 245 36.56 9.45 7.84
N LEU A 246 35.60 9.20 6.94
CA LEU A 246 34.38 8.46 7.28
C LEU A 246 34.64 6.97 7.44
N SER A 247 33.89 6.36 8.36
CA SER A 247 34.05 4.95 8.75
C SER A 247 33.19 4.01 7.90
N PHE A 248 33.54 3.84 6.61
CA PHE A 248 32.93 2.81 5.76
C PHE A 248 33.96 2.22 4.78
N ARG A 249 33.66 1.04 4.26
CA ARG A 249 34.54 0.35 3.32
C ARG A 249 34.65 1.13 2.00
N GLY A 250 35.87 1.54 1.65
CA GLY A 250 36.15 2.27 0.41
C GLY A 250 36.15 3.79 0.55
N SER A 251 36.01 4.36 1.76
CA SER A 251 36.01 5.83 2.00
C SER A 251 37.22 6.54 1.39
N LYS A 252 38.41 5.92 1.45
CA LYS A 252 39.66 6.52 0.92
C LYS A 252 39.66 6.75 -0.61
N THR A 253 38.85 6.00 -1.36
CA THR A 253 38.75 6.11 -2.82
C THR A 253 37.42 6.74 -3.27
N MET A 254 36.52 6.98 -2.34
CA MET A 254 35.17 7.44 -2.66
C MET A 254 35.15 8.88 -3.16
N ALA A 255 36.01 9.76 -2.62
CA ALA A 255 36.09 11.14 -3.08
C ALA A 255 36.37 11.27 -4.58
N ALA A 256 37.34 10.49 -5.10
CA ALA A 256 37.65 10.49 -6.53
C ALA A 256 36.44 9.99 -7.37
N LYS A 257 35.72 8.98 -6.88
CA LYS A 257 34.51 8.50 -7.56
C LYS A 257 33.39 9.53 -7.54
N MET A 258 33.16 10.16 -6.41
CA MET A 258 32.17 11.24 -6.32
C MET A 258 32.49 12.33 -7.33
N GLN A 259 33.73 12.77 -7.42
CA GLN A 259 34.16 13.76 -8.39
C GLN A 259 33.97 13.31 -9.85
N GLU A 260 34.31 12.05 -10.15
CA GLU A 260 34.15 11.47 -11.49
C GLU A 260 32.69 11.40 -11.94
N TYR A 261 31.75 11.10 -11.01
CA TYR A 261 30.33 10.87 -11.29
C TYR A 261 29.40 11.96 -10.79
N GLU A 262 29.92 13.20 -10.60
CA GLU A 262 29.12 14.32 -10.08
C GLU A 262 27.90 14.60 -10.94
N GLU A 263 28.06 14.73 -12.26
CA GLU A 263 26.95 14.98 -13.17
C GLU A 263 25.87 13.89 -13.09
N GLN A 264 26.30 12.63 -12.97
CA GLN A 264 25.40 11.49 -12.85
C GLN A 264 24.66 11.49 -11.50
N ALA A 265 25.30 11.89 -10.41
CA ALA A 265 24.68 12.04 -9.12
C ALA A 265 23.62 13.16 -9.13
N ARG A 266 23.93 14.28 -9.76
CA ARG A 266 22.98 15.41 -9.91
C ARG A 266 21.81 15.07 -10.81
N LEU A 267 22.03 14.34 -11.91
CA LEU A 267 20.96 13.77 -12.72
C LEU A 267 20.08 12.85 -11.88
N SER A 268 20.68 11.95 -11.12
CA SER A 268 19.94 11.02 -10.25
C SER A 268 19.14 11.76 -9.19
N TYR A 269 19.66 12.85 -8.63
CA TYR A 269 18.94 13.72 -7.72
C TYR A 269 17.69 14.31 -8.37
N THR A 270 17.82 14.85 -9.58
CA THR A 270 16.70 15.41 -10.33
C THR A 270 15.63 14.36 -10.62
N LEU A 271 16.04 13.15 -11.04
CA LEU A 271 15.11 12.06 -11.35
C LEU A 271 14.40 11.50 -10.11
N ALA A 272 15.09 11.43 -8.98
CA ALA A 272 14.54 10.93 -7.71
C ALA A 272 13.65 11.94 -6.99
N THR A 273 13.74 13.23 -7.34
CA THR A 273 12.96 14.29 -6.71
C THR A 273 11.51 14.24 -7.18
N ILE A 274 10.59 14.13 -6.25
CA ILE A 274 9.16 14.31 -6.49
C ILE A 274 8.89 15.81 -6.61
N SER A 275 8.23 16.25 -7.70
CA SER A 275 7.79 17.63 -7.85
C SER A 275 6.68 17.94 -6.85
N ILE A 276 6.77 19.08 -6.19
CA ILE A 276 5.84 19.49 -5.14
C ILE A 276 5.17 20.84 -5.42
N ASP A 277 5.33 21.35 -6.63
CA ASP A 277 4.93 22.68 -7.06
C ASP A 277 4.16 22.68 -8.39
N LEU A 278 3.46 21.59 -8.69
CA LEU A 278 2.62 21.50 -9.89
C LEU A 278 1.48 22.52 -9.83
N GLU A 279 1.17 23.11 -10.98
CA GLU A 279 -0.04 23.92 -11.15
C GLU A 279 -1.24 22.98 -11.33
N LEU A 280 -2.03 22.79 -10.25
CA LEU A 280 -3.21 21.95 -10.24
C LEU A 280 -4.48 22.83 -10.23
N ASP A 281 -5.49 22.46 -11.02
CA ASP A 281 -6.78 23.19 -11.10
C ASP A 281 -7.67 22.97 -9.85
N TYR A 282 -7.20 22.24 -8.85
CA TYR A 282 -7.92 21.90 -7.62
C TYR A 282 -6.96 21.92 -6.43
N ASP A 283 -7.54 22.14 -5.24
CA ASP A 283 -6.84 22.14 -3.97
C ASP A 283 -7.50 21.16 -2.99
N VAL A 284 -6.88 20.98 -1.83
CA VAL A 284 -7.30 20.03 -0.77
C VAL A 284 -8.80 20.16 -0.46
N GLU A 285 -9.34 21.39 -0.37
CA GLU A 285 -10.74 21.65 -0.04
C GLU A 285 -11.72 21.12 -1.08
N ALA A 286 -11.31 20.97 -2.32
CA ALA A 286 -12.14 20.40 -3.39
C ALA A 286 -12.22 18.86 -3.36
N LEU A 287 -11.31 18.21 -2.61
CA LEU A 287 -11.13 16.77 -2.62
C LEU A 287 -11.97 16.08 -1.51
N MET A 288 -13.24 16.44 -1.43
CA MET A 288 -14.19 15.83 -0.51
C MET A 288 -14.91 14.65 -1.19
N PRO A 289 -14.98 13.48 -0.53
CA PRO A 289 -15.84 12.41 -1.01
C PRO A 289 -17.29 12.88 -1.15
N SER A 290 -17.89 12.57 -2.27
CA SER A 290 -19.31 12.81 -2.54
C SER A 290 -20.16 11.61 -2.09
N LYS A 291 -21.49 11.76 -2.18
CA LYS A 291 -22.40 10.63 -1.96
C LYS A 291 -22.14 9.56 -3.03
N ALA A 292 -22.02 8.30 -2.60
CA ALA A 292 -21.88 7.18 -3.52
C ALA A 292 -23.12 7.06 -4.44
N ASP A 293 -22.85 6.76 -5.70
CA ASP A 293 -23.85 6.36 -6.68
C ASP A 293 -24.12 4.86 -6.55
N ASN A 294 -25.04 4.52 -5.68
CA ASN A 294 -25.36 3.13 -5.40
C ASN A 294 -26.02 2.40 -6.58
N GLU A 295 -26.69 3.10 -7.49
CA GLU A 295 -27.25 2.48 -8.69
C GLU A 295 -26.13 2.05 -9.63
N GLN A 296 -25.19 2.94 -9.91
CA GLN A 296 -24.03 2.62 -10.73
C GLN A 296 -23.15 1.55 -10.07
N LEU A 297 -22.92 1.63 -8.75
CA LEU A 297 -22.17 0.60 -8.02
C LEU A 297 -22.82 -0.77 -8.12
N ARG A 298 -24.15 -0.86 -7.96
CA ARG A 298 -24.89 -2.12 -8.12
C ARG A 298 -24.64 -2.73 -9.50
N ASP A 299 -24.76 -1.92 -10.54
CA ASP A 299 -24.64 -2.38 -11.92
C ASP A 299 -23.19 -2.84 -12.22
N LEU A 300 -22.19 -2.07 -11.78
CA LEU A 300 -20.78 -2.44 -11.91
C LEU A 300 -20.45 -3.71 -11.12
N PHE A 301 -20.93 -3.85 -9.89
CA PHE A 301 -20.69 -5.04 -9.08
C PHE A 301 -21.41 -6.28 -9.65
N ALA A 302 -22.56 -6.11 -10.33
CA ALA A 302 -23.21 -7.17 -11.06
C ALA A 302 -22.40 -7.58 -12.30
N GLU A 303 -21.90 -6.61 -13.07
CA GLU A 303 -21.11 -6.85 -14.29
C GLU A 303 -19.83 -7.64 -13.99
N TYR A 304 -19.09 -7.27 -12.92
CA TYR A 304 -17.84 -7.92 -12.51
C TYR A 304 -18.05 -9.07 -11.51
N GLU A 305 -19.31 -9.42 -11.23
CA GLU A 305 -19.71 -10.54 -10.36
C GLU A 305 -19.21 -10.45 -8.91
N PHE A 306 -19.09 -9.25 -8.38
CA PHE A 306 -18.80 -9.03 -6.96
C PHE A 306 -20.05 -9.21 -6.09
N LYS A 307 -20.52 -10.45 -5.97
CA LYS A 307 -21.81 -10.81 -5.36
C LYS A 307 -22.07 -10.21 -4.00
N ARG A 308 -21.04 -10.23 -3.11
CA ARG A 308 -21.17 -9.66 -1.76
C ARG A 308 -21.44 -8.16 -1.80
N TRP A 309 -20.67 -7.39 -2.57
CA TRP A 309 -20.86 -5.94 -2.67
C TRP A 309 -22.14 -5.59 -3.42
N HIS A 310 -22.51 -6.35 -4.43
CA HIS A 310 -23.78 -6.21 -5.13
C HIS A 310 -24.97 -6.34 -4.15
N THR A 311 -24.96 -7.38 -3.29
CA THR A 311 -26.00 -7.60 -2.28
C THR A 311 -26.03 -6.44 -1.24
N GLU A 312 -24.84 -6.02 -0.78
CA GLU A 312 -24.71 -4.91 0.18
C GLU A 312 -25.33 -3.60 -0.37
N VAL A 313 -25.00 -3.25 -1.61
CA VAL A 313 -25.51 -2.02 -2.25
C VAL A 313 -27.00 -2.15 -2.61
N SER A 314 -27.46 -3.33 -3.06
CA SER A 314 -28.88 -3.58 -3.33
C SER A 314 -29.74 -3.40 -2.08
N ALA A 315 -29.28 -3.88 -0.93
CA ALA A 315 -29.95 -3.68 0.35
C ALA A 315 -30.02 -2.19 0.74
N GLN A 316 -28.97 -1.40 0.46
CA GLN A 316 -28.99 0.05 0.69
C GLN A 316 -30.00 0.79 -0.20
N LEU A 317 -30.28 0.27 -1.40
CA LEU A 317 -31.31 0.80 -2.31
C LEU A 317 -32.72 0.32 -1.98
N GLY A 318 -32.91 -0.53 -0.96
CA GLY A 318 -34.20 -1.12 -0.62
C GLY A 318 -34.69 -2.16 -1.63
N ILE A 319 -33.79 -2.70 -2.46
CA ILE A 319 -34.07 -3.76 -3.41
C ILE A 319 -33.86 -5.08 -2.69
N GLU A 320 -34.96 -5.76 -2.33
CA GLU A 320 -34.89 -7.11 -1.81
C GLU A 320 -34.28 -8.02 -2.90
N SER A 321 -33.22 -8.73 -2.54
CA SER A 321 -32.69 -9.80 -3.40
C SER A 321 -33.79 -10.87 -3.50
N THR A 322 -34.48 -10.93 -4.65
CA THR A 322 -35.31 -12.11 -4.98
C THR A 322 -34.36 -13.29 -5.12
N GLY A 323 -34.12 -13.94 -3.98
CA GLY A 323 -33.36 -15.18 -3.93
C GLY A 323 -34.07 -16.23 -4.74
N SER A 324 -33.46 -16.69 -5.80
CA SER A 324 -33.82 -17.98 -6.37
C SER A 324 -33.39 -19.04 -5.36
N ASP A 325 -34.34 -19.49 -4.57
CA ASP A 325 -34.28 -20.69 -3.77
C ASP A 325 -33.91 -21.86 -4.66
N HIS A 326 -32.72 -22.39 -4.53
CA HIS A 326 -32.49 -23.78 -4.82
C HIS A 326 -32.40 -24.57 -3.51
N ASN A 327 -33.60 -25.07 -3.17
CA ASN A 327 -33.92 -26.17 -2.30
C ASN A 327 -32.83 -27.24 -2.32
N ALA A 328 -32.03 -27.34 -1.29
CA ALA A 328 -31.16 -28.48 -1.04
C ALA A 328 -31.93 -29.45 -0.13
N THR A 329 -32.73 -30.32 -0.75
CA THR A 329 -33.28 -31.48 -0.12
C THR A 329 -32.16 -32.44 0.30
N LYS A 330 -32.19 -32.81 1.58
CA LYS A 330 -31.42 -33.91 2.13
C LYS A 330 -31.79 -35.20 1.38
N ASN A 331 -30.77 -35.89 0.90
CA ASN A 331 -30.81 -37.35 0.91
C ASN A 331 -29.38 -37.93 0.99
N SER A 332 -29.19 -38.64 2.07
CA SER A 332 -28.17 -39.63 2.28
C SER A 332 -28.36 -40.77 1.30
N GLU A 333 -27.30 -41.29 0.67
CA GLU A 333 -27.02 -42.71 0.60
C GLU A 333 -25.71 -43.02 -0.13
N GLN A 334 -25.04 -44.01 0.44
CA GLN A 334 -23.79 -44.62 0.03
C GLN A 334 -23.86 -45.24 -1.37
N SER A 335 -22.77 -45.22 -2.11
CA SER A 335 -22.22 -46.47 -2.63
C SER A 335 -20.85 -46.30 -3.27
N SER A 336 -20.01 -47.21 -2.90
CA SER A 336 -18.68 -47.54 -3.41
C SER A 336 -18.68 -48.04 -4.84
N SER A 337 -17.64 -47.72 -5.60
CA SER A 337 -16.98 -48.73 -6.44
C SER A 337 -15.67 -48.19 -7.04
N THR A 338 -14.70 -49.00 -6.85
CA THR A 338 -13.33 -49.13 -7.34
C THR A 338 -13.18 -49.27 -8.85
N VAL A 339 -11.87 -49.17 -9.24
CA VAL A 339 -11.18 -49.68 -10.45
C VAL A 339 -10.87 -48.64 -11.52
N ASP A 340 -9.72 -48.50 -12.13
CA ASP A 340 -8.36 -49.08 -12.04
C ASP A 340 -7.44 -48.25 -12.97
N ASN A 341 -6.17 -48.36 -12.71
CA ASN A 341 -4.96 -47.95 -13.42
C ASN A 341 -4.97 -47.79 -14.95
N THR A 342 -4.19 -46.77 -15.43
CA THR A 342 -2.92 -47.03 -16.17
C THR A 342 -2.18 -45.74 -16.46
N ASP A 343 -1.02 -45.61 -15.91
CA ASP A 343 0.35 -45.42 -16.41
C ASP A 343 0.58 -44.51 -17.64
N SER A 344 1.30 -43.40 -17.40
CA SER A 344 2.49 -42.99 -18.17
C SER A 344 3.15 -41.75 -17.55
N SER A 345 4.42 -41.99 -17.32
CA SER A 345 5.50 -41.07 -16.87
C SER A 345 5.55 -39.73 -17.59
N ASP A 346 5.81 -38.66 -16.80
CA ASP A 346 6.95 -37.76 -17.07
C ASP A 346 7.19 -36.83 -15.86
N ASP A 347 8.47 -36.66 -15.57
CA ASP A 347 9.07 -35.87 -14.48
C ASP A 347 8.71 -34.37 -14.53
N GLU A 348 8.09 -33.87 -13.47
CA GLU A 348 8.23 -32.47 -13.07
C GLU A 348 8.21 -32.34 -11.54
N ALA A 349 9.11 -31.51 -11.02
CA ALA A 349 9.42 -31.31 -9.62
C ALA A 349 8.16 -30.97 -8.79
N GLN A 350 7.76 -31.85 -7.91
CA GLN A 350 6.70 -31.67 -6.94
C GLN A 350 7.17 -30.75 -5.81
N SER A 351 6.59 -29.54 -5.74
CA SER A 351 6.45 -28.86 -4.47
C SER A 351 5.35 -29.60 -3.68
N GLU A 352 5.74 -30.35 -2.67
CA GLU A 352 4.80 -31.00 -1.75
C GLU A 352 3.93 -29.95 -1.06
N SER A 353 2.68 -29.83 -1.48
CA SER A 353 1.66 -29.17 -0.68
C SER A 353 1.37 -30.06 0.52
N ILE A 354 1.86 -29.70 1.68
CA ILE A 354 1.51 -30.36 2.95
C ILE A 354 0.01 -30.19 3.13
N ALA A 355 -0.75 -31.25 2.92
CA ALA A 355 -2.17 -31.26 3.20
C ALA A 355 -2.36 -31.13 4.72
N ILE A 356 -2.91 -30.00 5.17
CA ILE A 356 -3.21 -29.76 6.59
C ILE A 356 -4.34 -30.72 6.99
N ASP A 357 -4.04 -31.64 7.91
CA ASP A 357 -5.06 -32.52 8.51
C ASP A 357 -5.96 -31.69 9.44
N LYS A 358 -7.22 -31.52 9.04
CA LYS A 358 -8.24 -30.78 9.80
C LYS A 358 -9.08 -31.68 10.71
N SER A 359 -8.76 -32.97 10.86
CA SER A 359 -9.54 -33.92 11.66
C SER A 359 -9.59 -33.55 13.15
N ASN A 360 -8.60 -32.77 13.62
CA ASN A 360 -8.48 -32.33 15.02
C ASN A 360 -8.92 -30.86 15.23
N TYR A 361 -9.55 -30.23 14.23
CA TYR A 361 -10.06 -28.88 14.40
C TYR A 361 -11.33 -28.91 15.23
N GLU A 362 -11.38 -28.08 16.25
CA GLU A 362 -12.53 -27.92 17.14
C GLU A 362 -13.12 -26.53 17.02
N THR A 363 -14.43 -26.43 16.87
CA THR A 363 -15.15 -25.16 16.94
C THR A 363 -15.61 -24.93 18.37
N VAL A 364 -15.03 -23.97 19.06
CA VAL A 364 -15.38 -23.63 20.44
C VAL A 364 -16.58 -22.68 20.44
N LEU A 365 -17.71 -23.14 20.97
CA LEU A 365 -18.97 -22.40 20.98
C LEU A 365 -19.46 -22.06 22.41
N ASP A 366 -18.80 -22.55 23.45
CA ASP A 366 -19.17 -22.27 24.84
C ASP A 366 -18.01 -21.67 25.65
N GLU A 367 -18.37 -20.93 26.70
CA GLU A 367 -17.42 -20.17 27.52
C GLU A 367 -16.51 -21.06 28.36
N ALA A 368 -16.97 -22.24 28.77
CA ALA A 368 -16.18 -23.15 29.58
C ALA A 368 -15.05 -23.75 28.73
N ARG A 369 -15.36 -24.21 27.54
CA ARG A 369 -14.39 -24.75 26.57
C ARG A 369 -13.40 -23.69 26.10
N PHE A 370 -13.87 -22.44 25.91
CA PHE A 370 -13.00 -21.31 25.60
C PHE A 370 -11.97 -21.05 26.70
N LYS A 371 -12.35 -21.10 27.98
CA LYS A 371 -11.43 -20.93 29.09
C LYS A 371 -10.40 -22.05 29.18
N GLU A 372 -10.78 -23.30 28.87
CA GLU A 372 -9.83 -24.41 28.79
C GLU A 372 -8.78 -24.18 27.72
N TRP A 373 -9.19 -23.71 26.54
CA TRP A 373 -8.29 -23.37 25.43
C TRP A 373 -7.34 -22.20 25.80
N ILE A 374 -7.83 -21.16 26.46
CA ILE A 374 -6.99 -20.06 26.95
C ILE A 374 -5.93 -20.57 27.92
N SER A 375 -6.33 -21.40 28.90
CA SER A 375 -5.39 -21.96 29.87
C SER A 375 -4.33 -22.85 29.20
N ALA A 376 -4.72 -23.61 28.18
CA ALA A 376 -3.78 -24.43 27.41
C ALA A 376 -2.77 -23.57 26.63
N LEU A 377 -3.22 -22.47 26.01
CA LEU A 377 -2.36 -21.52 25.29
C LEU A 377 -1.41 -20.77 26.22
N GLU A 378 -1.88 -20.37 27.41
CA GLU A 378 -1.05 -19.70 28.44
C GLU A 378 0.06 -20.61 29.00
N SER A 379 -0.14 -21.92 28.96
CA SER A 379 0.83 -22.92 29.43
C SER A 379 1.73 -23.48 28.29
N ALA A 380 1.51 -23.11 27.07
CA ALA A 380 2.30 -23.59 25.91
C ALA A 380 3.57 -22.76 25.74
N ASP A 381 4.71 -23.43 25.55
CA ASP A 381 5.99 -22.78 25.26
C ASP A 381 6.04 -22.18 23.83
N LEU A 382 5.25 -22.71 22.91
CA LEU A 382 5.14 -22.26 21.51
C LEU A 382 3.75 -22.58 20.97
N PHE A 383 3.12 -21.63 20.29
CA PHE A 383 1.89 -21.83 19.50
C PHE A 383 1.92 -21.01 18.22
N ALA A 384 1.19 -21.44 17.20
CA ALA A 384 1.06 -20.76 15.92
C ALA A 384 -0.42 -20.48 15.60
N PHE A 385 -0.68 -19.34 14.96
CA PHE A 385 -1.99 -18.94 14.46
C PHE A 385 -2.01 -19.02 12.94
#